data_b125a3fe37b12496309e27b15bb3b959
#
_entry.id   b125a3fe37b12496309e27b15bb3b959
#
_cell.length_a   1.000
_cell.length_b   1.000
_cell.length_c   1.000
_cell.angle_alpha   90.00
_cell.angle_beta   90.00
_cell.angle_gamma   90.00
#
_symmetry.space_group_name_H-M   'P 1'
#
loop_
_entity.id
_entity.type
_entity.pdbx_description
1 polymer ?
#
loop_
_entity_poly.entity_id
_entity_poly.type
_entity_poly.pdbx_seq_one_letter_code
_entity_poly.pdbx_strand_id
1 'polypeptide(L)'
;NLTANIEGFSPKEIDWRAGFDKSFANPGCIHIQMPGKKLTLESDPDIFKVVRIWHLDGKDFICIEPWTRDSFAIDDPGQCLLVEPRETIELTITISAEISK
;
A
#
# COMPACT_ATOMS: atom_id res chain seq x y z
N ASN A 1 -5.12 18.34 -3.93
CA ASN A 1 -3.94 17.47 -4.10
C ASN A 1 -3.84 16.48 -2.96
N LEU A 2 -3.50 15.26 -3.27
CA LEU A 2 -3.18 14.25 -2.30
C LEU A 2 -1.67 14.16 -2.12
N THR A 3 -1.25 14.07 -0.87
CA THR A 3 0.15 13.82 -0.55
C THR A 3 0.25 12.46 0.11
N ALA A 4 1.01 11.57 -0.50
CA ALA A 4 1.33 10.30 0.10
C ALA A 4 2.71 10.39 0.75
N ASN A 5 2.75 10.19 2.05
CA ASN A 5 4.00 10.10 2.80
C ASN A 5 4.23 8.63 3.11
N ILE A 6 5.28 8.09 2.51
CA ILE A 6 5.67 6.71 2.70
C ILE A 6 6.87 6.75 3.63
N GLU A 7 6.79 6.09 4.78
CA GLU A 7 7.83 6.09 5.78
C GLU A 7 9.16 5.64 5.17
N GLY A 8 10.24 6.40 5.43
CA GLY A 8 11.54 6.16 4.82
C GLY A 8 11.72 6.75 3.43
N PHE A 9 10.70 7.41 2.88
CA PHE A 9 10.74 8.08 1.59
C PHE A 9 10.25 9.51 1.73
N SER A 10 10.65 10.37 0.79
CA SER A 10 10.15 11.74 0.75
C SER A 10 8.65 11.75 0.46
N PRO A 11 7.90 12.69 1.04
CA PRO A 11 6.50 12.88 0.69
C PRO A 11 6.35 13.07 -0.82
N LYS A 12 5.32 12.44 -1.38
CA LYS A 12 5.02 12.56 -2.80
C LYS A 12 3.62 13.11 -2.97
N GLU A 13 3.51 14.09 -3.82
CA GLU A 13 2.23 14.61 -4.24
C GLU A 13 1.70 13.76 -5.37
N ILE A 14 0.45 13.34 -5.26
CA ILE A 14 -0.24 12.59 -6.29
C ILE A 14 -1.07 13.57 -7.12
N ASP A 15 -0.77 13.66 -8.39
CA ASP A 15 -1.54 14.49 -9.31
C ASP A 15 -2.71 13.66 -9.86
N TRP A 16 -3.91 14.04 -9.44
CA TRP A 16 -5.13 13.37 -9.89
C TRP A 16 -5.42 13.53 -11.38
N ARG A 17 -4.75 14.46 -12.06
CA ARG A 17 -4.91 14.67 -13.49
C ARG A 17 -4.06 13.73 -14.33
N ALA A 18 -3.04 13.17 -13.73
CA ALA A 18 -2.17 12.22 -14.40
C ALA A 18 -2.33 10.85 -13.73
N GLY A 19 -2.47 9.82 -14.52
CA GLY A 19 -2.50 8.46 -13.98
C GLY A 19 -1.23 8.15 -13.20
N PHE A 20 -1.36 7.35 -12.15
CA PHE A 20 -0.24 6.96 -11.30
C PHE A 20 -0.35 5.47 -10.99
N ASP A 21 0.74 4.75 -11.13
CA ASP A 21 0.80 3.32 -10.82
C ASP A 21 2.24 2.95 -10.49
N LYS A 22 2.51 2.74 -9.20
CA LYS A 22 3.86 2.40 -8.75
C LYS A 22 3.84 1.38 -7.63
N SER A 23 4.88 0.56 -7.62
CA SER A 23 5.15 -0.41 -6.55
C SER A 23 6.47 -0.07 -5.88
N PHE A 24 6.53 -0.31 -4.57
CA PHE A 24 7.76 -0.11 -3.79
C PHE A 24 7.84 -1.13 -2.68
N ALA A 25 9.05 -1.27 -2.12
CA ALA A 25 9.23 -2.06 -0.91
C ALA A 25 8.34 -1.50 0.21
N ASN A 26 7.64 -2.39 0.93
CA ASN A 26 6.73 -1.94 1.98
C ASN A 26 7.51 -1.31 3.14
N PRO A 27 7.27 -0.03 3.48
CA PRO A 27 7.91 0.63 4.61
C PRO A 27 7.27 0.30 5.96
N GLY A 28 6.14 -0.41 5.97
CA GLY A 28 5.37 -0.75 7.17
C GLY A 28 4.23 0.21 7.47
N CYS A 29 4.39 1.47 7.17
CA CYS A 29 3.39 2.50 7.44
C CYS A 29 3.31 3.48 6.27
N ILE A 30 2.10 3.75 5.82
CA ILE A 30 1.84 4.70 4.74
C ILE A 30 0.82 5.71 5.22
N HIS A 31 1.14 6.99 5.08
CA HIS A 31 0.24 8.08 5.40
C HIS A 31 -0.22 8.77 4.11
N ILE A 32 -1.50 9.03 4.00
CA ILE A 32 -2.07 9.78 2.89
C ILE A 32 -2.80 10.98 3.46
N GLN A 33 -2.30 12.16 3.15
CA GLN A 33 -2.91 13.41 3.56
C GLN A 33 -3.89 13.87 2.50
N MET A 34 -5.11 14.09 2.91
CA MET A 34 -6.18 14.63 2.09
C MET A 34 -6.73 15.89 2.77
N PRO A 35 -7.44 16.77 2.02
CA PRO A 35 -8.10 17.89 2.65
C PRO A 35 -9.04 17.40 3.76
N GLY A 36 -8.80 17.88 4.99
CA GLY A 36 -9.64 17.58 6.16
C GLY A 36 -9.45 16.19 6.77
N LYS A 37 -8.58 15.34 6.24
CA LYS A 37 -8.35 14.01 6.83
C LYS A 37 -6.99 13.43 6.46
N LYS A 38 -6.55 12.52 7.30
CA LYS A 38 -5.32 11.75 7.08
C LYS A 38 -5.64 10.27 7.24
N LEU A 39 -5.28 9.49 6.25
CA LEU A 39 -5.38 8.03 6.31
C LEU A 39 -4.00 7.45 6.64
N THR A 40 -4.02 6.43 7.49
CA THR A 40 -2.82 5.67 7.81
C THR A 40 -3.10 4.20 7.53
N LEU A 41 -2.22 3.56 6.77
CA LEU A 41 -2.30 2.14 6.47
C LEU A 41 -1.03 1.47 6.98
N GLU A 42 -1.21 0.47 7.82
CA GLU A 42 -0.11 -0.29 8.42
C GLU A 42 -0.20 -1.74 8.00
N SER A 43 0.94 -2.30 7.61
CA SER A 43 1.07 -3.71 7.28
C SER A 43 2.49 -4.16 7.57
N ASP A 44 2.64 -5.41 8.04
CA ASP A 44 3.94 -5.96 8.41
C ASP A 44 4.79 -6.17 7.15
N PRO A 45 5.94 -5.47 7.01
CA PRO A 45 6.80 -5.62 5.84
C PRO A 45 7.47 -6.98 5.73
N ASP A 46 7.52 -7.78 6.78
CA ASP A 46 8.01 -9.15 6.72
C ASP A 46 7.00 -10.09 6.05
N ILE A 47 5.74 -9.73 6.08
CA ILE A 47 4.65 -10.49 5.47
C ILE A 47 4.28 -9.88 4.11
N PHE A 48 3.96 -8.59 4.10
CA PHE A 48 3.64 -7.84 2.88
C PHE A 48 4.90 -7.13 2.39
N LYS A 49 5.60 -7.74 1.46
CA LYS A 49 6.90 -7.24 1.01
C LYS A 49 6.80 -6.01 0.11
N VAL A 50 5.68 -5.84 -0.56
CA VAL A 50 5.50 -4.82 -1.60
C VAL A 50 4.20 -4.06 -1.34
N VAL A 51 4.21 -2.77 -1.61
CA VAL A 51 3.00 -1.95 -1.66
C VAL A 51 2.87 -1.37 -3.06
N ARG A 52 1.69 -1.49 -3.64
CA ARG A 52 1.35 -0.86 -4.91
C ARG A 52 0.32 0.22 -4.68
N ILE A 53 0.55 1.39 -5.25
CA ILE A 53 -0.37 2.53 -5.18
C ILE A 53 -0.69 2.95 -6.61
N TRP A 54 -1.98 3.10 -6.92
CA TRP A 54 -2.39 3.56 -8.23
C TRP A 54 -3.71 4.32 -8.20
N HIS A 55 -3.93 5.15 -9.20
CA HIS A 55 -5.21 5.79 -9.47
C HIS A 55 -5.33 6.04 -10.97
N LEU A 56 -6.54 6.29 -11.43
CA LEU A 56 -6.82 6.61 -12.83
C LEU A 56 -6.94 8.12 -13.00
N ASP A 57 -6.52 8.60 -14.18
CA ASP A 57 -6.63 9.99 -14.57
C ASP A 57 -8.06 10.50 -14.39
N GLY A 58 -8.21 11.61 -13.69
CA GLY A 58 -9.49 12.29 -13.49
C GLY A 58 -10.50 11.57 -12.61
N LYS A 59 -10.14 10.50 -11.93
CA LYS A 59 -11.03 9.75 -11.05
C LYS A 59 -10.74 10.03 -9.58
N ASP A 60 -11.78 10.01 -8.75
CA ASP A 60 -11.73 10.37 -7.33
C ASP A 60 -11.50 9.15 -6.44
N PHE A 61 -10.47 8.38 -6.72
CA PHE A 61 -10.10 7.26 -5.86
C PHE A 61 -8.60 7.02 -5.89
N ILE A 62 -8.12 6.33 -4.88
CA ILE A 62 -6.75 5.82 -4.83
C ILE A 62 -6.80 4.38 -4.33
N CYS A 63 -6.05 3.51 -4.96
CA CYS A 63 -5.87 2.14 -4.50
C CYS A 63 -4.53 2.00 -3.83
N ILE A 64 -4.52 1.44 -2.62
CA ILE A 64 -3.32 1.16 -1.86
C ILE A 64 -3.35 -0.32 -1.55
N GLU A 65 -2.39 -1.05 -2.08
CA GLU A 65 -2.41 -2.51 -2.09
C GLU A 65 -1.14 -3.08 -1.47
N PRO A 66 -1.18 -3.53 -0.22
CA PRO A 66 -0.11 -4.36 0.30
C PRO A 66 -0.16 -5.75 -0.35
N TRP A 67 0.97 -6.17 -0.89
CA TRP A 67 1.12 -7.48 -1.53
C TRP A 67 2.11 -8.32 -0.72
N THR A 68 1.81 -9.60 -0.53
CA THR A 68 2.72 -10.49 0.20
C THR A 68 4.04 -10.67 -0.55
N ARG A 69 3.99 -10.67 -1.87
CA ARG A 69 5.16 -10.73 -2.74
C ARG A 69 4.89 -9.94 -4.01
N ASP A 70 5.94 -9.70 -4.78
CA ASP A 70 5.82 -9.08 -6.09
C ASP A 70 5.05 -10.00 -7.06
N SER A 71 4.47 -9.40 -8.11
CA SER A 71 3.70 -10.13 -9.12
C SER A 71 4.49 -11.25 -9.81
N PHE A 72 5.81 -11.14 -9.89
CA PHE A 72 6.67 -12.17 -10.47
C PHE A 72 6.82 -13.41 -9.59
N ALA A 73 6.47 -13.33 -8.31
CA ALA A 73 6.65 -14.43 -7.38
C ALA A 73 5.78 -15.64 -7.71
N ILE A 74 4.69 -15.45 -8.45
CA ILE A 74 3.79 -16.54 -8.83
C ILE A 74 4.52 -17.58 -9.72
N ASP A 75 5.52 -17.16 -10.47
CA ASP A 75 6.33 -18.03 -11.31
C ASP A 75 7.53 -18.66 -10.58
N ASP A 76 7.75 -18.27 -9.33
CA ASP A 76 8.82 -18.77 -8.49
C ASP A 76 8.28 -19.10 -7.09
N PRO A 77 7.84 -20.34 -6.85
CA PRO A 77 7.26 -20.74 -5.56
C PRO A 77 8.14 -20.44 -4.35
N GLY A 78 9.46 -20.39 -4.51
CA GLY A 78 10.39 -20.04 -3.43
C GLY A 78 10.26 -18.59 -2.97
N GLN A 79 9.62 -17.72 -3.77
CA GLN A 79 9.38 -16.31 -3.46
C GLN A 79 8.00 -16.07 -2.87
N CYS A 80 7.10 -17.04 -2.91
CA CYS A 80 5.73 -16.89 -2.44
C CYS A 80 5.61 -17.12 -0.94
N LEU A 81 4.61 -16.45 -0.34
CA LEU A 81 4.13 -16.82 0.99
C LEU A 81 3.29 -18.09 0.83
N LEU A 82 3.73 -19.18 1.42
CA LEU A 82 3.06 -20.48 1.30
C LEU A 82 2.31 -20.84 2.57
N VAL A 83 1.14 -21.46 2.39
CA VAL A 83 0.33 -22.01 3.48
C VAL A 83 0.28 -23.53 3.27
N GLU A 84 0.75 -24.27 4.25
CA GLU A 84 0.71 -25.74 4.20
C GLU A 84 -0.72 -26.25 4.32
N PRO A 85 -1.02 -27.46 3.80
CA PRO A 85 -2.35 -28.05 3.99
C PRO A 85 -2.77 -28.07 5.46
N ARG A 86 -4.00 -27.64 5.74
CA ARG A 86 -4.57 -27.54 7.10
C ARG A 86 -3.93 -26.49 8.00
N GLU A 87 -2.99 -25.72 7.50
CA GLU A 87 -2.42 -24.58 8.21
C GLU A 87 -3.28 -23.33 8.00
N THR A 88 -3.37 -22.49 9.02
CA THR A 88 -4.01 -21.19 8.92
C THR A 88 -2.98 -20.12 9.20
N ILE A 89 -2.89 -19.14 8.31
CA ILE A 89 -2.05 -17.95 8.50
C ILE A 89 -2.98 -16.77 8.64
N GLU A 90 -2.76 -15.94 9.67
CA GLU A 90 -3.50 -14.71 9.89
C GLU A 90 -2.71 -13.54 9.31
N LEU A 91 -3.33 -12.81 8.40
CA LEU A 91 -2.74 -11.61 7.78
C LEU A 91 -3.58 -10.42 8.19
N THR A 92 -2.92 -9.37 8.68
CA THR A 92 -3.60 -8.19 9.19
C THR A 92 -3.11 -6.93 8.48
N ILE A 93 -4.06 -6.12 8.03
CA ILE A 93 -3.82 -4.76 7.53
C ILE A 93 -4.66 -3.83 8.39
N THR A 94 -4.03 -2.81 8.95
CA THR A 94 -4.73 -1.83 9.79
C THR A 94 -4.89 -0.52 9.04
N ILE A 95 -6.11 -0.04 8.95
CA ILE A 95 -6.43 1.25 8.33
C ILE A 95 -7.06 2.14 9.39
N SER A 96 -6.50 3.32 9.56
CA SER A 96 -7.05 4.32 10.47
C SER A 96 -7.19 5.67 9.78
N ALA A 97 -8.08 6.50 10.29
CA ALA A 97 -8.33 7.82 9.72
C ALA A 97 -8.42 8.84 10.84
N GLU A 98 -7.79 9.99 10.61
CA GLU A 98 -7.91 11.17 11.46
C GLU A 98 -8.63 12.25 10.69
N ILE A 99 -9.63 12.87 11.31
CA ILE A 99 -10.39 13.96 10.71
C ILE A 99 -9.95 15.26 11.38
N SER A 100 -9.51 16.20 10.55
CA SER A 100 -9.17 17.55 11.00
C SER A 100 -10.45 18.39 11.06
N LYS A 101 -10.62 19.09 12.17
CA LYS A 101 -11.75 20.00 12.31
C LYS A 101 -11.39 21.41 11.83
#